data_f10903c279bf98827f7798abd68b3acf
#
_entry.id   f10903c279bf98827f7798abd68b3acf
#
_cell.length_a   1.000
_cell.length_b   1.000
_cell.length_c   1.000
_cell.angle_alpha   90.00
_cell.angle_beta   90.00
_cell.angle_gamma   90.00
#
_symmetry.space_group_name_H-M   'P 1'
#
loop_
_entity.id
_entity.type
_entity.pdbx_description
1 polymer ?
#
loop_
_entity_poly.entity_id
_entity_poly.type
_entity_poly.pdbx_seq_one_letter_code
_entity_poly.pdbx_strand_id
1 'polypeptide(L)'
;RITHALSALKGQGPQVRINIGMTTPNEIELGVLDGHLHVGVVPLISPLSGLEYLPLYDEHAQLYCSRGHALFERADGDIAVDEVLAADAVAPSYRLPAEAQARHQELNNSASASDREGMAFLILTGNFIGYLPSHYAADWVAAGMLRPLLPERFHYAIALTIVTRKGRRPNLVLERFLEAVAVS
;
A
#
# COMPACT_ATOMS: atom_id res chain seq x y z
N ARG A 1 13.27 0.48 5.29
CA ARG A 1 13.89 -0.77 4.80
C ARG A 1 14.25 -0.68 3.31
N ILE A 2 13.29 -0.57 2.39
CA ILE A 2 13.56 -0.56 0.93
C ILE A 2 14.51 0.57 0.53
N THR A 3 14.28 1.79 1.01
CA THR A 3 15.14 2.96 0.71
C THR A 3 16.59 2.71 1.14
N HIS A 4 16.80 2.12 2.32
CA HIS A 4 18.13 1.76 2.82
C HIS A 4 18.79 0.70 1.92
N ALA A 5 18.05 -0.36 1.55
CA ALA A 5 18.57 -1.41 0.67
C ALA A 5 18.95 -0.87 -0.73
N LEU A 6 18.13 0.02 -1.29
CA LEU A 6 18.44 0.68 -2.58
C LEU A 6 19.68 1.56 -2.48
N SER A 7 19.85 2.30 -1.39
CA SER A 7 21.05 3.10 -1.12
C SER A 7 22.30 2.21 -1.03
N ALA A 8 22.22 1.11 -0.30
CA ALA A 8 23.30 0.14 -0.17
C ALA A 8 23.72 -0.46 -1.53
N LEU A 9 22.75 -0.76 -2.41
CA LEU A 9 23.05 -1.24 -3.76
C LEU A 9 23.83 -0.22 -4.59
N LYS A 10 23.44 1.05 -4.53
CA LYS A 10 24.11 2.09 -5.32
C LYS A 10 25.53 2.37 -4.81
N GLY A 11 25.77 2.20 -3.53
CA GLY A 11 27.10 2.25 -2.93
C GLY A 11 28.08 1.14 -3.40
N GLN A 12 27.57 0.04 -3.95
CA GLN A 12 28.37 -1.08 -4.47
C GLN A 12 29.01 -0.79 -5.86
N GLY A 13 28.56 0.23 -6.57
CA GLY A 13 29.21 0.65 -7.81
C GLY A 13 28.27 1.36 -8.79
N PRO A 14 28.84 2.19 -9.66
CA PRO A 14 28.07 2.99 -10.62
C PRO A 14 27.34 2.17 -11.70
N GLN A 15 27.74 0.93 -11.91
CA GLN A 15 27.19 0.02 -12.93
C GLN A 15 25.80 -0.51 -12.59
N VAL A 16 25.35 -0.43 -11.32
CA VAL A 16 24.02 -0.90 -10.92
C VAL A 16 22.96 0.05 -11.44
N ARG A 17 22.11 -0.45 -12.35
CA ARG A 17 20.91 0.26 -12.83
C ARG A 17 19.70 -0.23 -12.06
N ILE A 18 18.94 0.69 -11.49
CA ILE A 18 17.73 0.43 -10.71
C ILE A 18 16.55 1.02 -11.49
N ASN A 19 15.55 0.19 -11.79
CA ASN A 19 14.27 0.62 -12.36
C ASN A 19 13.17 0.25 -11.35
N ILE A 20 12.30 1.20 -11.02
CA ILE A 20 11.17 0.98 -10.12
C ILE A 20 9.90 1.27 -10.91
N GLY A 21 8.95 0.34 -10.90
CA GLY A 21 7.61 0.51 -11.43
C GLY A 21 6.57 0.29 -10.35
N MET A 22 5.43 0.94 -10.46
CA MET A 22 4.26 0.76 -9.60
C MET A 22 3.15 0.19 -10.47
N THR A 23 2.60 -0.94 -10.05
CA THR A 23 1.49 -1.61 -10.76
C THR A 23 0.73 -2.52 -9.80
N THR A 24 -0.28 -3.25 -10.28
CA THR A 24 -1.11 -4.12 -9.43
C THR A 24 -0.31 -5.30 -8.88
N PRO A 25 -0.67 -5.83 -7.70
CA PRO A 25 0.02 -6.99 -7.12
C PRO A 25 0.12 -8.19 -8.06
N ASN A 26 -0.94 -8.50 -8.79
CA ASN A 26 -0.95 -9.60 -9.75
C ASN A 26 0.04 -9.39 -10.92
N GLU A 27 0.13 -8.18 -11.47
CA GLU A 27 1.09 -7.86 -12.52
C GLU A 27 2.53 -7.94 -12.02
N ILE A 28 2.78 -7.55 -10.76
CA ILE A 28 4.08 -7.71 -10.11
C ILE A 28 4.44 -9.20 -10.01
N GLU A 29 3.55 -10.03 -9.47
CA GLU A 29 3.78 -11.47 -9.31
C GLU A 29 4.05 -12.16 -10.65
N LEU A 30 3.23 -11.87 -11.68
CA LEU A 30 3.45 -12.39 -13.03
C LEU A 30 4.77 -11.91 -13.62
N GLY A 31 5.10 -10.63 -13.49
CA GLY A 31 6.36 -10.06 -13.97
C GLY A 31 7.59 -10.69 -13.33
N VAL A 32 7.51 -11.06 -12.03
CA VAL A 32 8.58 -11.79 -11.33
C VAL A 32 8.64 -13.24 -11.79
N LEU A 33 7.50 -13.89 -11.98
CA LEU A 33 7.41 -15.27 -12.45
C LEU A 33 8.01 -15.43 -13.86
N ASP A 34 7.70 -14.49 -14.76
CA ASP A 34 8.19 -14.46 -16.13
C ASP A 34 9.63 -13.94 -16.25
N GLY A 35 10.19 -13.37 -15.18
CA GLY A 35 11.55 -12.84 -15.15
C GLY A 35 11.72 -11.44 -15.75
N HIS A 36 10.64 -10.72 -16.06
CA HIS A 36 10.69 -9.31 -16.44
C HIS A 36 11.02 -8.40 -15.25
N LEU A 37 10.61 -8.81 -14.04
CA LEU A 37 10.98 -8.19 -12.79
C LEU A 37 11.90 -9.12 -12.00
N HIS A 38 12.92 -8.56 -11.35
CA HIS A 38 13.83 -9.33 -10.50
C HIS A 38 13.24 -9.58 -9.11
N VAL A 39 12.46 -8.63 -8.62
CA VAL A 39 11.88 -8.61 -7.28
C VAL A 39 10.62 -7.74 -7.29
N GLY A 40 9.64 -8.09 -6.47
CA GLY A 40 8.45 -7.31 -6.24
C GLY A 40 8.15 -7.14 -4.74
N VAL A 41 7.28 -6.20 -4.42
CA VAL A 41 6.68 -6.04 -3.10
C VAL A 41 5.18 -6.11 -3.26
N VAL A 42 4.55 -7.08 -2.62
CA VAL A 42 3.13 -7.37 -2.75
C VAL A 42 2.51 -7.76 -1.41
N PRO A 43 1.20 -7.54 -1.22
CA PRO A 43 0.48 -8.16 -0.12
C PRO A 43 0.42 -9.69 -0.30
N LEU A 44 0.50 -10.42 0.81
CA LEU A 44 0.38 -11.87 0.77
C LEU A 44 -1.13 -12.25 0.68
N ILE A 45 -1.60 -12.55 -0.53
CA ILE A 45 -3.01 -12.91 -0.76
C ILE A 45 -3.16 -14.39 -1.08
N SER A 46 -2.57 -14.82 -2.19
CA SER A 46 -2.67 -16.18 -2.71
C SER A 46 -1.34 -16.55 -3.36
N PRO A 47 -0.40 -17.14 -2.62
CA PRO A 47 0.94 -17.42 -3.12
C PRO A 47 0.92 -18.25 -4.41
N LEU A 48 1.61 -17.78 -5.44
CA LEU A 48 1.73 -18.48 -6.72
C LEU A 48 2.82 -19.54 -6.66
N SER A 49 2.56 -20.68 -7.28
CA SER A 49 3.59 -21.69 -7.52
C SER A 49 4.72 -21.09 -8.37
N GLY A 50 5.97 -21.35 -7.97
CA GLY A 50 7.15 -20.79 -8.66
C GLY A 50 7.66 -19.46 -8.10
N LEU A 51 6.95 -18.84 -7.15
CA LEU A 51 7.41 -17.66 -6.41
C LEU A 51 7.75 -18.00 -4.96
N GLU A 52 8.69 -17.25 -4.40
CA GLU A 52 9.08 -17.26 -3.00
C GLU A 52 8.71 -15.92 -2.37
N TYR A 53 8.10 -15.97 -1.18
CA TYR A 53 7.58 -14.82 -0.46
C TYR A 53 8.34 -14.68 0.86
N LEU A 54 9.00 -13.55 1.05
CA LEU A 54 9.73 -13.20 2.27
C LEU A 54 9.00 -12.10 3.01
N PRO A 55 8.69 -12.26 4.31
CA PRO A 55 8.04 -11.22 5.09
C PRO A 55 8.84 -9.91 5.06
N LEU A 56 8.14 -8.79 4.86
CA LEU A 56 8.76 -7.47 4.84
C LEU A 56 8.34 -6.63 6.05
N TYR A 57 7.08 -6.26 6.16
CA TYR A 57 6.47 -5.57 7.30
C TYR A 57 4.96 -5.59 7.18
N ASP A 58 4.26 -5.26 8.28
CA ASP A 58 2.83 -5.02 8.28
C ASP A 58 2.55 -3.55 7.99
N GLU A 59 1.80 -3.29 6.92
CA GLU A 59 1.37 -1.96 6.52
C GLU A 59 0.02 -1.65 7.17
N HIS A 60 -0.02 -0.66 8.05
CA HIS A 60 -1.23 -0.21 8.72
C HIS A 60 -1.93 0.86 7.89
N ALA A 61 -3.22 0.68 7.66
CA ALA A 61 -4.09 1.63 6.96
C ALA A 61 -5.20 2.15 7.88
N GLN A 62 -5.57 3.40 7.69
CA GLN A 62 -6.71 4.06 8.35
C GLN A 62 -7.59 4.71 7.31
N LEU A 63 -8.86 4.93 7.67
CA LEU A 63 -9.81 5.66 6.84
C LEU A 63 -9.59 7.16 7.01
N TYR A 64 -9.49 7.90 5.91
CA TYR A 64 -9.25 9.34 5.92
C TYR A 64 -10.33 10.11 5.18
N CYS A 65 -10.57 11.34 5.63
CA CYS A 65 -11.19 12.40 4.86
C CYS A 65 -10.26 13.60 4.76
N SER A 66 -10.50 14.50 3.78
CA SER A 66 -9.72 15.72 3.62
C SER A 66 -10.46 16.95 4.06
N ARG A 67 -9.72 18.05 4.22
CA ARG A 67 -10.29 19.38 4.43
C ARG A 67 -11.27 19.72 3.30
N GLY A 68 -12.48 20.08 3.63
CA GLY A 68 -13.59 20.28 2.69
C GLY A 68 -14.63 19.17 2.72
N HIS A 69 -14.32 17.98 3.26
CA HIS A 69 -15.32 16.96 3.52
C HIS A 69 -16.18 17.33 4.73
N ALA A 70 -17.48 17.01 4.69
CA ALA A 70 -18.43 17.36 5.75
C ALA A 70 -18.06 16.82 7.15
N LEU A 71 -17.31 15.72 7.20
CA LEU A 71 -16.86 15.09 8.45
C LEU A 71 -15.53 15.66 8.97
N PHE A 72 -14.82 16.51 8.20
CA PHE A 72 -13.45 16.90 8.54
C PHE A 72 -13.34 17.71 9.84
N GLU A 73 -14.21 18.68 10.06
CA GLU A 73 -14.15 19.58 11.23
C GLU A 73 -14.90 19.01 12.46
N ARG A 74 -15.55 17.85 12.32
CA ARG A 74 -16.34 17.23 13.40
C ARG A 74 -15.45 16.39 14.31
N ALA A 75 -15.67 16.45 15.62
CA ALA A 75 -15.02 15.55 16.57
C ALA A 75 -15.48 14.09 16.35
N ASP A 76 -14.60 13.10 16.56
CA ASP A 76 -14.95 11.69 16.36
C ASP A 76 -16.15 11.25 17.21
N GLY A 77 -16.30 11.79 18.43
CA GLY A 77 -17.44 11.50 19.30
C GLY A 77 -18.80 12.00 18.79
N ASP A 78 -18.79 12.92 17.80
CA ASP A 78 -20.00 13.51 17.21
C ASP A 78 -20.31 12.88 15.82
N ILE A 79 -19.51 11.92 15.35
CA ILE A 79 -19.67 11.25 14.07
C ILE A 79 -20.30 9.88 14.31
N ALA A 80 -21.50 9.65 13.79
CA ALA A 80 -22.08 8.33 13.81
C ALA A 80 -21.43 7.42 12.76
N VAL A 81 -21.26 6.14 13.09
CA VAL A 81 -20.70 5.13 12.15
C VAL A 81 -21.48 5.10 10.84
N ASP A 82 -22.82 5.17 10.91
CA ASP A 82 -23.68 5.15 9.71
C ASP A 82 -23.45 6.34 8.78
N GLU A 83 -23.04 7.50 9.30
CA GLU A 83 -22.68 8.67 8.47
C GLU A 83 -21.39 8.40 7.68
N VAL A 84 -20.42 7.70 8.29
CA VAL A 84 -19.19 7.29 7.62
C VAL A 84 -19.49 6.25 6.54
N LEU A 85 -20.33 5.26 6.85
CA LEU A 85 -20.70 4.20 5.90
C LEU A 85 -21.54 4.73 4.71
N ALA A 86 -22.29 5.82 4.90
CA ALA A 86 -23.08 6.45 3.86
C ALA A 86 -22.29 7.45 2.98
N ALA A 87 -21.12 7.91 3.44
CA ALA A 87 -20.29 8.84 2.69
C ALA A 87 -19.70 8.19 1.43
N ASP A 88 -19.59 8.97 0.35
CA ASP A 88 -18.94 8.51 -0.87
C ASP A 88 -17.49 8.11 -0.60
N ALA A 89 -17.13 6.91 -1.01
CA ALA A 89 -15.81 6.33 -0.74
C ALA A 89 -15.09 5.90 -2.01
N VAL A 90 -13.77 5.89 -1.94
CA VAL A 90 -12.91 5.34 -2.99
C VAL A 90 -12.37 3.97 -2.58
N ALA A 91 -12.47 2.99 -3.48
CA ALA A 91 -11.91 1.66 -3.32
C ALA A 91 -10.74 1.41 -4.29
N PRO A 92 -9.79 0.53 -3.93
CA PRO A 92 -8.81 0.05 -4.90
C PRO A 92 -9.48 -0.83 -5.96
N SER A 93 -9.06 -0.71 -7.21
CA SER A 93 -9.54 -1.52 -8.34
C SER A 93 -8.84 -2.88 -8.45
N TYR A 94 -7.96 -3.22 -7.50
CA TYR A 94 -7.24 -4.49 -7.42
C TYR A 94 -7.63 -5.27 -6.15
N ARG A 95 -7.30 -6.55 -6.16
CA ARG A 95 -7.62 -7.45 -5.05
C ARG A 95 -6.78 -7.14 -3.81
N LEU A 96 -7.43 -7.15 -2.66
CA LEU A 96 -6.82 -7.02 -1.34
C LEU A 96 -6.90 -8.34 -0.55
N PRO A 97 -6.10 -8.50 0.52
CA PRO A 97 -6.32 -9.53 1.53
C PRO A 97 -7.75 -9.46 2.11
N ALA A 98 -8.27 -10.61 2.55
CA ALA A 98 -9.68 -10.75 2.92
C ALA A 98 -10.16 -9.73 3.96
N GLU A 99 -9.37 -9.45 5.00
CA GLU A 99 -9.72 -8.48 6.03
C GLU A 99 -9.83 -7.05 5.44
N ALA A 100 -8.81 -6.62 4.70
CA ALA A 100 -8.84 -5.31 4.05
C ALA A 100 -9.98 -5.20 3.04
N GLN A 101 -10.24 -6.27 2.26
CA GLN A 101 -11.35 -6.33 1.32
C GLN A 101 -12.70 -6.16 2.04
N ALA A 102 -12.90 -6.82 3.18
CA ALA A 102 -14.11 -6.68 3.98
C ALA A 102 -14.32 -5.24 4.47
N ARG A 103 -13.26 -4.58 4.94
CA ARG A 103 -13.31 -3.17 5.36
C ARG A 103 -13.73 -2.22 4.23
N HIS A 104 -13.21 -2.43 3.03
CA HIS A 104 -13.62 -1.64 1.87
C HIS A 104 -15.07 -1.92 1.45
N GLN A 105 -15.56 -3.15 1.59
CA GLN A 105 -16.94 -3.53 1.25
C GLN A 105 -17.98 -2.95 2.21
N GLU A 106 -17.61 -2.55 3.43
CA GLU A 106 -18.51 -1.85 4.36
C GLU A 106 -18.89 -0.45 3.87
N LEU A 107 -18.06 0.19 3.00
CA LEU A 107 -18.21 1.57 2.57
C LEU A 107 -19.06 1.71 1.31
N ASN A 108 -19.66 2.90 1.11
CA ASN A 108 -20.36 3.28 -0.11
C ASN A 108 -19.36 3.64 -1.23
N ASN A 109 -18.78 2.63 -1.87
CA ASN A 109 -17.75 2.80 -2.90
C ASN A 109 -18.35 3.32 -4.21
N SER A 110 -18.22 4.62 -4.46
CA SER A 110 -18.68 5.31 -5.68
C SER A 110 -17.54 5.72 -6.63
N ALA A 111 -16.28 5.50 -6.21
CA ALA A 111 -15.09 5.73 -7.03
C ALA A 111 -14.06 4.61 -6.84
N SER A 112 -13.14 4.47 -7.79
CA SER A 112 -12.03 3.51 -7.70
C SER A 112 -10.73 4.06 -8.27
N ALA A 113 -9.60 3.55 -7.79
CA ALA A 113 -8.28 3.87 -8.29
C ALA A 113 -7.40 2.61 -8.35
N SER A 114 -6.43 2.59 -9.28
CA SER A 114 -5.53 1.46 -9.49
C SER A 114 -4.28 1.49 -8.59
N ASP A 115 -4.06 2.60 -7.91
CA ASP A 115 -2.93 2.81 -7.02
C ASP A 115 -3.28 3.77 -5.88
N ARG A 116 -2.38 3.88 -4.91
CA ARG A 116 -2.60 4.72 -3.72
C ARG A 116 -2.53 6.22 -4.01
N GLU A 117 -1.84 6.65 -5.06
CA GLU A 117 -1.77 8.06 -5.45
C GLU A 117 -3.13 8.51 -6.01
N GLY A 118 -3.74 7.74 -6.90
CA GLY A 118 -5.08 7.98 -7.40
C GLY A 118 -6.14 7.98 -6.29
N MET A 119 -6.01 7.08 -5.30
CA MET A 119 -6.87 7.11 -4.11
C MET A 119 -6.70 8.42 -3.33
N ALA A 120 -5.46 8.83 -3.08
CA ALA A 120 -5.18 10.08 -2.37
C ALA A 120 -5.74 11.30 -3.12
N PHE A 121 -5.61 11.37 -4.45
CA PHE A 121 -6.20 12.44 -5.26
C PHE A 121 -7.71 12.54 -5.06
N LEU A 122 -8.43 11.42 -5.11
CA LEU A 122 -9.88 11.41 -4.90
C LEU A 122 -10.25 11.87 -3.49
N ILE A 123 -9.55 11.38 -2.44
CA ILE A 123 -9.78 11.81 -1.06
C ILE A 123 -9.50 13.31 -0.89
N LEU A 124 -8.41 13.81 -1.46
CA LEU A 124 -8.01 15.22 -1.37
C LEU A 124 -8.98 16.20 -2.06
N THR A 125 -9.89 15.71 -2.92
CA THR A 125 -10.97 16.57 -3.48
C THR A 125 -11.96 17.04 -2.43
N GLY A 126 -12.04 16.40 -1.27
CA GLY A 126 -13.04 16.67 -0.23
C GLY A 126 -14.39 16.01 -0.46
N ASN A 127 -14.55 15.24 -1.54
CA ASN A 127 -15.82 14.57 -1.86
C ASN A 127 -15.85 13.09 -1.46
N PHE A 128 -14.70 12.49 -1.24
CA PHE A 128 -14.56 11.06 -0.94
C PHE A 128 -13.82 10.85 0.36
N ILE A 129 -14.17 9.76 1.03
CA ILE A 129 -13.36 9.14 2.07
C ILE A 129 -12.64 7.91 1.50
N GLY A 130 -11.56 7.46 2.13
CA GLY A 130 -10.87 6.25 1.68
C GLY A 130 -9.76 5.82 2.61
N TYR A 131 -9.39 4.55 2.50
CA TYR A 131 -8.27 4.01 3.24
C TYR A 131 -6.94 4.35 2.57
N LEU A 132 -5.98 4.82 3.35
CA LEU A 132 -4.60 5.01 2.95
C LEU A 132 -3.67 4.42 4.01
N PRO A 133 -2.48 3.93 3.62
CA PRO A 133 -1.45 3.58 4.59
C PRO A 133 -1.09 4.78 5.47
N SER A 134 -1.03 4.58 6.78
CA SER A 134 -0.83 5.66 7.74
C SER A 134 0.49 6.42 7.50
N HIS A 135 1.56 5.71 7.14
CA HIS A 135 2.84 6.32 6.81
C HIS A 135 2.79 7.17 5.52
N TYR A 136 1.96 6.78 4.54
CA TYR A 136 1.78 7.52 3.29
C TYR A 136 0.96 8.80 3.50
N ALA A 137 -0.06 8.73 4.38
CA ALA A 137 -0.90 9.86 4.72
C ALA A 137 -0.26 10.87 5.70
N ALA A 138 0.85 10.49 6.36
CA ALA A 138 1.42 11.22 7.50
C ALA A 138 1.70 12.70 7.21
N ASP A 139 2.29 13.04 6.07
CA ASP A 139 2.63 14.42 5.72
C ASP A 139 1.37 15.28 5.51
N TRP A 140 0.32 14.75 4.89
CA TRP A 140 -0.96 15.46 4.75
C TRP A 140 -1.68 15.61 6.08
N VAL A 141 -1.59 14.63 6.97
CA VAL A 141 -2.14 14.73 8.33
C VAL A 141 -1.39 15.81 9.11
N ALA A 142 -0.06 15.82 9.08
CA ALA A 142 0.75 16.84 9.73
C ALA A 142 0.48 18.26 9.17
N ALA A 143 0.19 18.36 7.87
CA ALA A 143 -0.20 19.62 7.22
C ALA A 143 -1.67 20.01 7.46
N GLY A 144 -2.46 19.20 8.19
CA GLY A 144 -3.88 19.44 8.43
C GLY A 144 -4.74 19.36 7.17
N MET A 145 -4.31 18.61 6.16
CA MET A 145 -5.04 18.39 4.92
C MET A 145 -5.89 17.12 4.96
N LEU A 146 -5.43 16.10 5.66
CA LEU A 146 -6.15 14.87 5.94
C LEU A 146 -6.33 14.67 7.44
N ARG A 147 -7.39 13.98 7.81
CA ARG A 147 -7.56 13.44 9.16
C ARG A 147 -8.09 12.02 9.12
N PRO A 148 -7.68 11.13 10.04
CA PRO A 148 -8.31 9.83 10.20
C PRO A 148 -9.74 9.99 10.72
N LEU A 149 -10.65 9.12 10.28
CA LEU A 149 -12.04 9.03 10.71
C LEU A 149 -12.20 7.81 11.61
N LEU A 150 -12.62 8.02 12.86
CA LEU A 150 -12.89 6.95 13.84
C LEU A 150 -11.78 5.86 13.81
N PRO A 151 -10.49 6.20 14.06
CA PRO A 151 -9.36 5.32 13.80
C PRO A 151 -9.41 4.00 14.58
N GLU A 152 -10.10 3.96 15.73
CA GLU A 152 -10.32 2.73 16.51
C GLU A 152 -11.28 1.74 15.81
N ARG A 153 -12.13 2.22 14.90
CA ARG A 153 -13.12 1.41 14.17
C ARG A 153 -12.69 1.12 12.73
N PHE A 154 -12.13 2.11 12.04
CA PHE A 154 -11.82 2.03 10.61
C PHE A 154 -10.31 1.96 10.37
N HIS A 155 -9.78 0.77 10.58
CA HIS A 155 -8.38 0.44 10.30
C HIS A 155 -8.25 -1.02 9.87
N TYR A 156 -7.12 -1.35 9.28
CA TYR A 156 -6.66 -2.72 9.02
C TYR A 156 -5.14 -2.75 8.85
N ALA A 157 -4.56 -3.96 8.88
CA ALA A 157 -3.16 -4.18 8.56
C ALA A 157 -3.02 -5.18 7.40
N ILE A 158 -2.01 -4.98 6.57
CA ILE A 158 -1.67 -5.87 5.46
C ILE A 158 -0.23 -6.32 5.62
N ALA A 159 -0.02 -7.64 5.67
CA ALA A 159 1.33 -8.21 5.60
C ALA A 159 1.89 -8.02 4.18
N LEU A 160 2.90 -7.18 4.03
CA LEU A 160 3.65 -6.99 2.79
C LEU A 160 4.82 -7.98 2.75
N THR A 161 5.06 -8.51 1.57
CA THR A 161 6.13 -9.47 1.31
C THR A 161 6.99 -9.02 0.14
N ILE A 162 8.26 -9.41 0.19
CA ILE A 162 9.12 -9.41 -0.99
C ILE A 162 8.87 -10.70 -1.75
N VAL A 163 8.63 -10.58 -3.05
CA VAL A 163 8.46 -11.73 -3.92
C VAL A 163 9.62 -11.87 -4.88
N THR A 164 10.15 -13.09 -5.00
CA THR A 164 11.21 -13.47 -5.94
C THR A 164 10.86 -14.78 -6.64
N ARG A 165 11.48 -15.05 -7.79
CA ARG A 165 11.26 -16.30 -8.52
C ARG A 165 12.02 -17.45 -7.84
N LYS A 166 11.35 -18.58 -7.60
CA LYS A 166 12.00 -19.82 -7.14
C LYS A 166 12.96 -20.36 -8.19
N GLY A 167 14.10 -20.91 -7.73
CA GLY A 167 15.09 -21.53 -8.63
C GLY A 167 15.74 -20.55 -9.62
N ARG A 168 15.66 -19.23 -9.35
CA ARG A 168 16.35 -18.22 -10.15
C ARG A 168 17.87 -18.45 -10.15
N ARG A 169 18.51 -18.04 -11.24
CA ARG A 169 19.97 -18.04 -11.27
C ARG A 169 20.52 -17.06 -10.22
N PRO A 170 21.64 -17.37 -9.59
CA PRO A 170 22.28 -16.47 -8.65
C PRO A 170 22.50 -15.08 -9.29
N ASN A 171 22.08 -14.04 -8.60
CA ASN A 171 22.27 -12.64 -9.00
C ASN A 171 22.78 -11.86 -7.80
N LEU A 172 24.07 -11.55 -7.82
CA LEU A 172 24.75 -10.91 -6.69
C LEU A 172 24.07 -9.60 -6.26
N VAL A 173 23.56 -8.81 -7.20
CA VAL A 173 22.87 -7.54 -6.91
C VAL A 173 21.56 -7.80 -6.16
N LEU A 174 20.80 -8.80 -6.61
CA LEU A 174 19.54 -9.18 -5.93
C LEU A 174 19.81 -9.76 -4.53
N GLU A 175 20.81 -10.64 -4.38
CA GLU A 175 21.16 -11.19 -3.06
C GLU A 175 21.54 -10.07 -2.06
N ARG A 176 22.36 -9.11 -2.50
CA ARG A 176 22.73 -7.95 -1.68
C ARG A 176 21.54 -7.08 -1.30
N PHE A 177 20.58 -6.91 -2.22
CA PHE A 177 19.34 -6.21 -1.91
C PHE A 177 18.54 -6.94 -0.82
N LEU A 178 18.36 -8.26 -0.95
CA LEU A 178 17.61 -9.06 0.01
C LEU A 178 18.29 -9.07 1.38
N GLU A 179 19.62 -9.22 1.43
CA GLU A 179 20.41 -9.11 2.66
C GLU A 179 20.20 -7.74 3.35
N ALA A 180 20.29 -6.65 2.59
CA ALA A 180 20.13 -5.29 3.12
C ALA A 180 18.71 -5.02 3.66
N VAL A 181 17.69 -5.60 3.02
CA VAL A 181 16.30 -5.50 3.51
C VAL A 181 16.10 -6.30 4.80
N ALA A 182 16.74 -7.48 4.91
CA ALA A 182 16.58 -8.36 6.08
C ALA A 182 17.21 -7.77 7.36
N VAL A 183 18.26 -6.95 7.22
CA VAL A 183 19.01 -6.33 8.35
C VAL A 183 18.38 -5.02 8.82
N SER A 184 17.47 -4.44 8.05
CA SER A 184 16.79 -3.15 8.35
C SER A 184 15.46 -3.40 9.04
#